data_80ec5665649f2cc55b11659a8fae969d
#
_entry.id   80ec5665649f2cc55b11659a8fae969d
#
_cell.length_a   1.000
_cell.length_b   1.000
_cell.length_c   1.000
_cell.angle_alpha   90.00
_cell.angle_beta   90.00
_cell.angle_gamma   90.00
#
_symmetry.space_group_name_H-M   'P 1'
#
loop_
_entity.id
_entity.type
_entity.pdbx_description
1 polymer ?
#
loop_
_entity_poly.entity_id
_entity_poly.type
_entity_poly.pdbx_seq_one_letter_code
_entity_poly.pdbx_strand_id
1 'polypeptide(L)'
;LEQKYHRNTIAKHMKHLKRYVNLAINKDLFELQKYPFRKYKIKYMESKRGHLTPEELGRLEKVAPKLQRTLRRTLDMFLFSCYTGLRFSDIVNIRPDNFHLIDDKLWLVYSSVKTDVNVRLPLFLLFDGKALAVYERYRKRYSRTLFGVSVSANSNVNKQLKRICRLAEIDKRLSFHMAR
;
A
#
# COMPACT_ATOMS: atom_id res chain seq x y z
N LEU A 1 13.54 -15.18 23.43
CA LEU A 1 12.72 -14.43 22.46
C LEU A 1 13.24 -14.58 21.03
N GLU A 2 14.57 -14.58 20.80
CA GLU A 2 15.18 -14.72 19.46
C GLU A 2 14.90 -16.05 18.76
N GLN A 3 14.65 -17.11 19.49
CA GLN A 3 14.29 -18.43 18.94
C GLN A 3 12.84 -18.50 18.41
N LYS A 4 11.94 -17.61 18.87
CA LYS A 4 10.51 -17.68 18.56
C LYS A 4 10.02 -16.58 17.60
N TYR A 5 10.71 -15.45 17.50
CA TYR A 5 10.25 -14.28 16.75
C TYR A 5 11.30 -13.75 15.78
N HIS A 6 10.84 -13.24 14.65
CA HIS A 6 11.73 -12.56 13.68
C HIS A 6 12.37 -11.33 14.33
N ARG A 7 13.67 -11.11 14.08
CA ARG A 7 14.50 -10.08 14.71
C ARG A 7 13.89 -8.67 14.65
N ASN A 8 13.31 -8.28 13.50
CA ASN A 8 12.65 -6.99 13.36
C ASN A 8 11.37 -6.86 14.22
N THR A 9 10.69 -7.97 14.52
CA THR A 9 9.56 -7.99 15.45
C THR A 9 10.03 -7.71 16.86
N ILE A 10 11.12 -8.37 17.29
CA ILE A 10 11.75 -8.12 18.60
C ILE A 10 12.22 -6.66 18.69
N ALA A 11 12.94 -6.18 17.66
CA ALA A 11 13.41 -4.80 17.61
C ALA A 11 12.28 -3.78 17.74
N LYS A 12 11.11 -4.04 17.11
CA LYS A 12 9.92 -3.21 17.25
C LYS A 12 9.40 -3.17 18.68
N HIS A 13 9.28 -4.32 19.34
CA HIS A 13 8.84 -4.39 20.73
C HIS A 13 9.84 -3.71 21.68
N MET A 14 11.15 -3.93 21.47
CA MET A 14 12.19 -3.27 22.27
C MET A 14 12.20 -1.76 22.07
N LYS A 15 11.90 -1.24 20.87
CA LYS A 15 11.71 0.19 20.62
C LYS A 15 10.55 0.77 21.43
N HIS A 16 9.42 0.06 21.49
CA HIS A 16 8.28 0.49 22.32
C HIS A 16 8.63 0.48 23.80
N LEU A 17 9.25 -0.59 24.30
CA LEU A 17 9.70 -0.68 25.68
C LEU A 17 10.65 0.47 26.03
N LYS A 18 11.65 0.73 25.19
CA LYS A 18 12.57 1.86 25.36
C LYS A 18 11.84 3.20 25.47
N ARG A 19 10.81 3.42 24.64
CA ARG A 19 9.98 4.65 24.70
C ARG A 19 9.29 4.80 26.05
N TYR A 20 8.71 3.72 26.59
CA TYR A 20 8.02 3.78 27.91
C TYR A 20 9.00 3.96 29.06
N VAL A 21 10.16 3.30 29.02
CA VAL A 21 11.22 3.51 30.04
C VAL A 21 11.71 4.97 30.02
N ASN A 22 11.94 5.54 28.84
CA ASN A 22 12.32 6.95 28.74
C ASN A 22 11.22 7.89 29.27
N LEU A 23 9.95 7.58 28.99
CA LEU A 23 8.83 8.36 29.54
C LEU A 23 8.76 8.27 31.06
N ALA A 24 9.03 7.09 31.63
CA ALA A 24 9.05 6.89 33.09
C ALA A 24 10.20 7.68 33.74
N ILE A 25 11.38 7.71 33.12
CA ILE A 25 12.52 8.54 33.58
C ILE A 25 12.14 10.03 33.54
N ASN A 26 11.57 10.50 32.42
CA ASN A 26 11.19 11.91 32.28
C ASN A 26 10.07 12.35 33.25
N LYS A 27 9.37 11.41 33.87
CA LYS A 27 8.35 11.65 34.89
C LYS A 27 8.83 11.30 36.31
N ASP A 28 10.13 11.10 36.50
CA ASP A 28 10.76 10.73 37.79
C ASP A 28 10.20 9.43 38.42
N LEU A 29 9.57 8.56 37.58
CA LEU A 29 9.02 7.26 38.01
C LEU A 29 10.06 6.12 37.89
N PHE A 30 11.21 6.36 37.25
CA PHE A 30 12.25 5.36 37.05
C PHE A 30 13.65 6.03 37.09
N GLU A 31 14.56 5.45 37.87
CA GLU A 31 15.89 6.00 38.06
C GLU A 31 16.77 5.86 36.79
N LEU A 32 17.38 6.94 36.35
CA LEU A 32 18.25 6.96 35.18
C LEU A 32 19.44 6.00 35.32
N GLN A 33 19.94 5.78 36.55
CA GLN A 33 21.04 4.87 36.83
C GLN A 33 20.72 3.42 36.46
N LYS A 34 19.46 3.02 36.59
CA LYS A 34 18.94 1.68 36.27
C LYS A 34 18.53 1.51 34.79
N TYR A 35 18.82 2.47 33.92
CA TYR A 35 18.41 2.47 32.53
C TYR A 35 18.89 1.23 31.75
N PRO A 36 18.01 0.31 31.34
CA PRO A 36 18.40 -0.99 30.78
C PRO A 36 18.98 -0.89 29.37
N PHE A 37 18.66 0.19 28.63
CA PHE A 37 19.13 0.37 27.25
C PHE A 37 20.49 1.06 27.15
N ARG A 38 21.20 1.31 28.24
CA ARG A 38 22.58 1.85 28.21
C ARG A 38 23.54 0.93 27.46
N LYS A 39 23.44 -0.38 27.70
CA LYS A 39 24.28 -1.42 27.06
C LYS A 39 23.58 -2.15 25.94
N TYR A 40 22.23 -2.11 25.87
CA TYR A 40 21.44 -2.83 24.86
C TYR A 40 21.20 -1.96 23.63
N LYS A 41 21.78 -2.37 22.48
CA LYS A 41 21.55 -1.73 21.18
C LYS A 41 20.46 -2.49 20.40
N ILE A 42 19.40 -1.82 20.01
CA ILE A 42 18.34 -2.40 19.17
C ILE A 42 18.90 -2.57 17.76
N LYS A 43 19.00 -3.83 17.30
CA LYS A 43 19.52 -4.15 15.97
C LYS A 43 18.35 -4.53 15.05
N TYR A 44 18.35 -3.97 13.85
CA TYR A 44 17.42 -4.32 12.77
C TYR A 44 18.13 -5.17 11.72
N MET A 45 17.39 -6.09 11.10
CA MET A 45 17.82 -6.76 9.88
C MET A 45 17.21 -6.04 8.68
N GLU A 46 17.98 -5.90 7.63
CA GLU A 46 17.46 -5.40 6.36
C GLU A 46 16.33 -6.31 5.86
N SER A 47 15.20 -5.71 5.52
CA SER A 47 14.09 -6.46 4.97
C SER A 47 14.18 -6.45 3.44
N LYS A 48 14.43 -7.61 2.84
CA LYS A 48 14.34 -7.78 1.38
C LYS A 48 12.85 -7.70 0.98
N ARG A 49 12.40 -6.52 0.59
CA ARG A 49 11.05 -6.33 0.05
C ARG A 49 11.09 -6.63 -1.44
N GLY A 50 10.28 -7.56 -1.89
CA GLY A 50 10.09 -7.79 -3.32
C GLY A 50 9.38 -6.58 -3.96
N HIS A 51 9.73 -6.30 -5.21
CA HIS A 51 9.05 -5.35 -6.08
C HIS A 51 8.67 -6.05 -7.40
N LEU A 52 7.75 -5.47 -8.14
CA LEU A 52 7.43 -5.93 -9.49
C LEU A 52 8.43 -5.35 -10.48
N THR A 53 8.89 -6.18 -11.42
CA THR A 53 9.64 -5.69 -12.57
C THR A 53 8.68 -5.15 -13.64
N PRO A 54 9.14 -4.32 -14.60
CA PRO A 54 8.32 -3.88 -15.73
C PRO A 54 7.72 -5.04 -16.53
N GLU A 55 8.47 -6.14 -16.72
CA GLU A 55 8.03 -7.33 -17.43
C GLU A 55 6.90 -8.04 -16.68
N GLU A 56 7.00 -8.14 -15.35
CA GLU A 56 5.95 -8.72 -14.50
C GLU A 56 4.69 -7.86 -14.50
N LEU A 57 4.84 -6.53 -14.48
CA LEU A 57 3.73 -5.60 -14.62
C LEU A 57 3.02 -5.80 -15.98
N GLY A 58 3.81 -5.92 -17.07
CA GLY A 58 3.28 -6.22 -18.40
C GLY A 58 2.53 -7.56 -18.49
N ARG A 59 3.00 -8.60 -17.77
CA ARG A 59 2.28 -9.88 -17.67
C ARG A 59 0.95 -9.74 -16.93
N LEU A 60 0.88 -8.95 -15.86
CA LEU A 60 -0.37 -8.62 -15.17
C LEU A 60 -1.35 -7.87 -16.09
N GLU A 61 -0.86 -6.92 -16.86
CA GLU A 61 -1.67 -6.19 -17.85
C GLU A 61 -2.25 -7.13 -18.92
N LYS A 62 -1.45 -8.07 -19.44
CA LYS A 62 -1.87 -9.04 -20.47
C LYS A 62 -2.92 -10.04 -19.97
N VAL A 63 -2.87 -10.46 -18.72
CA VAL A 63 -3.87 -11.39 -18.15
C VAL A 63 -5.18 -10.68 -17.80
N ALA A 64 -5.16 -9.38 -17.61
CA ALA A 64 -6.31 -8.58 -17.17
C ALA A 64 -7.59 -8.78 -17.99
N PRO A 65 -7.59 -8.79 -19.36
CA PRO A 65 -8.79 -8.99 -20.15
C PRO A 65 -9.46 -10.37 -19.96
N LYS A 66 -8.68 -11.38 -19.58
CA LYS A 66 -9.12 -12.78 -19.42
C LYS A 66 -9.75 -13.06 -18.06
N LEU A 67 -9.69 -12.12 -17.13
CA LEU A 67 -10.14 -12.32 -15.76
C LEU A 67 -11.65 -12.09 -15.61
N GLN A 68 -12.28 -12.91 -14.76
CA GLN A 68 -13.65 -12.68 -14.29
C GLN A 68 -13.76 -11.34 -13.55
N ARG A 69 -14.97 -10.76 -13.56
CA ARG A 69 -15.28 -9.41 -13.06
C ARG A 69 -14.65 -9.07 -11.71
N THR A 70 -14.69 -9.96 -10.73
CA THR A 70 -14.16 -9.70 -9.38
C THR A 70 -12.63 -9.64 -9.36
N LEU A 71 -11.97 -10.62 -10.02
CA LEU A 71 -10.51 -10.65 -10.12
C LEU A 71 -10.02 -9.47 -10.98
N ARG A 72 -10.73 -9.15 -12.06
CA ARG A 72 -10.43 -8.01 -12.91
C ARG A 72 -10.45 -6.70 -12.12
N ARG A 73 -11.48 -6.47 -11.31
CA ARG A 73 -11.56 -5.28 -10.45
C ARG A 73 -10.39 -5.21 -9.48
N THR A 74 -10.03 -6.32 -8.84
CA THR A 74 -8.88 -6.39 -7.93
C THR A 74 -7.57 -6.08 -8.64
N LEU A 75 -7.38 -6.62 -9.85
CA LEU A 75 -6.19 -6.33 -10.64
C LEU A 75 -6.17 -4.87 -11.11
N ASP A 76 -7.27 -4.35 -11.64
CA ASP A 76 -7.34 -2.94 -12.08
C ASP A 76 -7.07 -1.97 -10.92
N MET A 77 -7.57 -2.26 -9.71
CA MET A 77 -7.27 -1.49 -8.51
C MET A 77 -5.77 -1.55 -8.14
N PHE A 78 -5.16 -2.72 -8.25
CA PHE A 78 -3.73 -2.92 -8.01
C PHE A 78 -2.87 -2.20 -9.06
N LEU A 79 -3.21 -2.33 -10.35
CA LEU A 79 -2.54 -1.64 -11.45
C LEU A 79 -2.66 -0.10 -11.31
N PHE A 80 -3.85 0.38 -10.95
CA PHE A 80 -4.04 1.80 -10.66
C PHE A 80 -3.12 2.28 -9.53
N SER A 81 -2.95 1.47 -8.48
CA SER A 81 -1.97 1.75 -7.42
C SER A 81 -0.53 1.73 -7.94
N CYS A 82 -0.17 0.80 -8.84
CA CYS A 82 1.15 0.78 -9.49
C CYS A 82 1.42 2.07 -10.29
N TYR A 83 0.41 2.57 -11.01
CA TYR A 83 0.55 3.76 -11.85
C TYR A 83 0.53 5.06 -11.07
N THR A 84 -0.14 5.10 -9.92
CA THR A 84 -0.36 6.35 -9.16
C THR A 84 0.44 6.42 -7.85
N GLY A 85 1.01 5.30 -7.40
CA GLY A 85 1.69 5.21 -6.10
C GLY A 85 0.75 5.27 -4.90
N LEU A 86 -0.59 5.17 -5.07
CA LEU A 86 -1.53 5.21 -3.96
C LEU A 86 -1.37 4.02 -3.02
N ARG A 87 -1.56 4.26 -1.71
CA ARG A 87 -1.69 3.17 -0.74
C ARG A 87 -3.06 2.50 -0.83
N PHE A 88 -3.18 1.28 -0.33
CA PHE A 88 -4.46 0.60 -0.24
C PHE A 88 -5.52 1.44 0.50
N SER A 89 -5.16 2.05 1.63
CA SER A 89 -6.04 2.95 2.38
C SER A 89 -6.54 4.14 1.57
N ASP A 90 -5.70 4.69 0.70
CA ASP A 90 -6.06 5.84 -0.11
C ASP A 90 -6.98 5.40 -1.26
N ILE A 91 -6.60 4.35 -2.00
CA ILE A 91 -7.34 3.89 -3.19
C ILE A 91 -8.76 3.40 -2.88
N VAL A 92 -9.00 2.80 -1.72
CA VAL A 92 -10.35 2.37 -1.31
C VAL A 92 -11.24 3.54 -0.89
N ASN A 93 -10.65 4.69 -0.60
CA ASN A 93 -11.35 5.91 -0.19
C ASN A 93 -11.46 6.96 -1.31
N ILE A 94 -10.83 6.74 -2.47
CA ILE A 94 -10.96 7.66 -3.62
C ILE A 94 -12.42 7.73 -4.07
N ARG A 95 -12.97 8.95 -4.15
CA ARG A 95 -14.34 9.27 -4.53
C ARG A 95 -14.38 9.97 -5.89
N PRO A 96 -15.54 10.03 -6.55
CA PRO A 96 -15.70 10.83 -7.77
C PRO A 96 -15.25 12.30 -7.61
N ASP A 97 -15.53 12.90 -6.47
CA ASP A 97 -15.18 14.29 -6.15
C ASP A 97 -13.66 14.55 -6.02
N ASN A 98 -12.86 13.50 -5.99
CA ASN A 98 -11.40 13.65 -6.02
C ASN A 98 -10.84 13.86 -7.44
N PHE A 99 -11.67 13.74 -8.47
CA PHE A 99 -11.25 13.88 -9.85
C PHE A 99 -11.70 15.24 -10.42
N HIS A 100 -10.73 16.06 -10.82
CA HIS A 100 -10.95 17.41 -11.30
C HIS A 100 -10.42 17.59 -12.72
N LEU A 101 -11.20 18.25 -13.57
CA LEU A 101 -10.74 18.74 -14.86
C LEU A 101 -10.04 20.08 -14.65
N ILE A 102 -8.78 20.17 -15.02
CA ILE A 102 -7.97 21.41 -15.01
C ILE A 102 -7.34 21.51 -16.38
N ASP A 103 -7.64 22.56 -17.12
CA ASP A 103 -7.20 22.80 -18.52
C ASP A 103 -7.48 21.57 -19.41
N ASP A 104 -8.73 21.08 -19.39
CA ASP A 104 -9.22 19.89 -20.09
C ASP A 104 -8.46 18.58 -19.79
N LYS A 105 -7.66 18.56 -18.74
CA LYS A 105 -6.87 17.42 -18.29
C LYS A 105 -7.37 16.91 -16.94
N LEU A 106 -7.45 15.59 -16.80
CA LEU A 106 -7.95 14.98 -15.58
C LEU A 106 -6.85 14.84 -14.52
N TRP A 107 -7.13 15.39 -13.35
CA TRP A 107 -6.29 15.33 -12.16
C TRP A 107 -6.97 14.55 -11.05
N LEU A 108 -6.21 13.77 -10.32
CA LEU A 108 -6.62 13.18 -9.04
C LEU A 108 -6.07 14.04 -7.90
N VAL A 109 -6.97 14.62 -7.10
CA VAL A 109 -6.63 15.47 -5.94
C VAL A 109 -7.23 14.84 -4.69
N TYR A 110 -6.39 14.49 -3.71
CA TYR A 110 -6.86 13.88 -2.47
C TYR A 110 -5.90 14.16 -1.31
N SER A 111 -6.38 14.06 -0.06
CA SER A 111 -5.53 14.04 1.13
C SER A 111 -5.25 12.58 1.53
N SER A 112 -3.97 12.25 1.72
CA SER A 112 -3.56 10.89 2.09
C SER A 112 -4.03 10.53 3.50
N VAL A 113 -4.78 9.44 3.64
CA VAL A 113 -5.36 8.97 4.91
C VAL A 113 -4.32 8.77 6.02
N LYS A 114 -3.10 8.39 5.67
CA LYS A 114 -2.06 8.08 6.66
C LYS A 114 -1.23 9.29 7.10
N THR A 115 -1.04 10.27 6.21
CA THR A 115 -0.07 11.37 6.41
C THR A 115 -0.69 12.75 6.35
N ASP A 116 -1.98 12.82 6.01
CA ASP A 116 -2.74 14.06 5.79
C ASP A 116 -2.07 15.04 4.81
N VAL A 117 -1.30 14.48 3.86
CA VAL A 117 -0.63 15.26 2.83
C VAL A 117 -1.54 15.36 1.62
N ASN A 118 -1.73 16.58 1.12
CA ASN A 118 -2.44 16.83 -0.12
C ASN A 118 -1.61 16.36 -1.32
N VAL A 119 -2.21 15.52 -2.14
CA VAL A 119 -1.60 14.91 -3.33
C VAL A 119 -2.37 15.35 -4.56
N ARG A 120 -1.65 15.76 -5.61
CA ARG A 120 -2.19 16.11 -6.92
C ARG A 120 -1.47 15.28 -7.99
N LEU A 121 -2.20 14.46 -8.73
CA LEU A 121 -1.66 13.55 -9.72
C LEU A 121 -2.28 13.79 -11.10
N PRO A 122 -1.49 14.10 -12.14
CA PRO A 122 -1.95 14.27 -13.51
C PRO A 122 -2.16 12.88 -14.16
N LEU A 123 -3.39 12.35 -14.12
CA LEU A 123 -3.67 10.99 -14.58
C LEU A 123 -3.33 10.75 -16.06
N PHE A 124 -3.37 11.79 -16.86
CA PHE A 124 -3.07 11.72 -18.29
C PHE A 124 -1.58 11.49 -18.60
N LEU A 125 -0.68 11.83 -17.67
CA LEU A 125 0.78 11.62 -17.84
C LEU A 125 1.24 10.27 -17.24
N LEU A 126 0.48 9.70 -16.32
CA LEU A 126 0.95 8.54 -15.58
C LEU A 126 0.88 7.27 -16.43
N PHE A 127 2.06 6.65 -16.66
CA PHE A 127 2.20 5.42 -17.45
C PHE A 127 1.48 5.51 -18.81
N ASP A 128 1.76 6.56 -19.58
CA ASP A 128 1.18 6.79 -20.91
C ASP A 128 -0.36 6.74 -20.90
N GLY A 129 -0.99 7.32 -19.88
CA GLY A 129 -2.44 7.38 -19.74
C GLY A 129 -3.09 6.09 -19.23
N LYS A 130 -2.33 5.06 -18.84
CA LYS A 130 -2.89 3.81 -18.29
C LYS A 130 -3.71 4.06 -17.02
N ALA A 131 -3.28 4.99 -16.17
CA ALA A 131 -4.06 5.39 -14.98
C ALA A 131 -5.43 5.98 -15.38
N LEU A 132 -5.46 6.84 -16.38
CA LEU A 132 -6.69 7.41 -16.94
C LEU A 132 -7.61 6.33 -17.52
N ALA A 133 -7.07 5.37 -18.26
CA ALA A 133 -7.84 4.26 -18.84
C ALA A 133 -8.52 3.39 -17.77
N VAL A 134 -7.86 3.17 -16.63
CA VAL A 134 -8.48 2.49 -15.49
C VAL A 134 -9.59 3.34 -14.87
N TYR A 135 -9.36 4.64 -14.65
CA TYR A 135 -10.38 5.54 -14.13
C TYR A 135 -11.64 5.54 -15.01
N GLU A 136 -11.51 5.69 -16.34
CA GLU A 136 -12.63 5.71 -17.27
C GLU A 136 -13.48 4.43 -17.20
N ARG A 137 -12.88 3.28 -16.93
CA ARG A 137 -13.59 2.00 -16.76
C ARG A 137 -14.46 1.96 -15.51
N TYR A 138 -14.10 2.69 -14.46
CA TYR A 138 -14.76 2.59 -13.15
C TYR A 138 -15.57 3.83 -12.75
N ARG A 139 -15.35 5.00 -13.33
CA ARG A 139 -15.95 6.28 -12.90
C ARG A 139 -17.48 6.32 -12.79
N LYS A 140 -18.18 5.51 -13.58
CA LYS A 140 -19.64 5.42 -13.56
C LYS A 140 -20.17 4.14 -12.90
N ARG A 141 -19.31 3.32 -12.31
CA ARG A 141 -19.67 1.96 -11.88
C ARG A 141 -20.13 1.89 -10.43
N TYR A 142 -19.62 2.76 -9.59
CA TYR A 142 -19.91 2.80 -8.17
C TYR A 142 -20.12 4.25 -7.72
N SER A 143 -21.11 4.48 -6.85
CA SER A 143 -21.51 5.83 -6.46
C SER A 143 -20.66 6.43 -5.34
N ARG A 144 -20.11 5.59 -4.47
CA ARG A 144 -19.39 6.07 -3.27
C ARG A 144 -17.89 6.21 -3.47
N THR A 145 -17.25 5.21 -4.07
CA THR A 145 -15.80 5.18 -4.29
C THR A 145 -15.49 4.60 -5.66
N LEU A 146 -14.32 4.91 -6.23
CA LEU A 146 -13.96 4.51 -7.58
C LEU A 146 -14.10 3.00 -7.82
N PHE A 147 -13.66 2.17 -6.88
CA PHE A 147 -13.66 0.70 -7.06
C PHE A 147 -14.76 -0.03 -6.29
N GLY A 148 -15.52 0.63 -5.41
CA GLY A 148 -16.55 -0.02 -4.59
C GLY A 148 -16.00 -1.12 -3.67
N VAL A 149 -14.82 -0.90 -3.08
CA VAL A 149 -14.13 -1.83 -2.18
C VAL A 149 -13.91 -1.15 -0.83
N SER A 150 -14.15 -1.88 0.27
CA SER A 150 -13.95 -1.36 1.63
C SER A 150 -12.53 -1.63 2.16
N VAL A 151 -12.13 -0.89 3.19
CA VAL A 151 -10.82 -1.05 3.88
C VAL A 151 -10.68 -2.46 4.47
N SER A 152 -11.76 -3.05 4.98
CA SER A 152 -11.79 -4.42 5.53
C SER A 152 -11.49 -5.51 4.50
N ALA A 153 -11.63 -5.22 3.19
CA ALA A 153 -11.39 -6.17 2.12
C ALA A 153 -9.90 -6.46 1.84
N ASN A 154 -8.95 -5.81 2.50
CA ASN A 154 -7.51 -5.94 2.21
C ASN A 154 -7.02 -7.39 2.21
N SER A 155 -7.45 -8.19 3.18
CA SER A 155 -7.07 -9.62 3.24
C SER A 155 -7.57 -10.39 2.02
N ASN A 156 -8.82 -10.16 1.59
CA ASN A 156 -9.41 -10.80 0.42
C ASN A 156 -8.75 -10.34 -0.88
N VAL A 157 -8.47 -9.03 -1.01
CA VAL A 157 -7.72 -8.46 -2.14
C VAL A 157 -6.36 -9.14 -2.28
N ASN A 158 -5.61 -9.31 -1.17
CA ASN A 158 -4.32 -10.01 -1.20
C ASN A 158 -4.44 -11.50 -1.57
N LYS A 159 -5.52 -12.18 -1.17
CA LYS A 159 -5.81 -13.57 -1.61
C LYS A 159 -6.05 -13.63 -3.12
N GLN A 160 -6.82 -12.68 -3.65
CA GLN A 160 -7.11 -12.58 -5.09
C GLN A 160 -5.84 -12.24 -5.90
N LEU A 161 -4.99 -11.32 -5.41
CA LEU A 161 -3.71 -11.00 -6.05
C LEU A 161 -2.80 -12.22 -6.18
N LYS A 162 -2.73 -13.09 -5.16
CA LYS A 162 -1.98 -14.35 -5.27
C LYS A 162 -2.51 -15.27 -6.35
N ARG A 163 -3.84 -15.34 -6.53
CA ARG A 163 -4.47 -16.10 -7.62
C ARG A 163 -4.13 -15.50 -8.98
N ILE A 164 -4.17 -14.18 -9.11
CA ILE A 164 -3.83 -13.46 -10.34
C ILE A 164 -2.37 -13.67 -10.70
N CYS A 165 -1.43 -13.66 -9.73
CA CYS A 165 -0.02 -13.96 -9.97
C CYS A 165 0.19 -15.32 -10.61
N ARG A 166 -0.51 -16.36 -10.14
CA ARG A 166 -0.41 -17.70 -10.75
C ARG A 166 -0.89 -17.69 -12.20
N LEU A 167 -1.98 -16.96 -12.50
CA LEU A 167 -2.50 -16.83 -13.87
C LEU A 167 -1.58 -16.01 -14.78
N ALA A 168 -0.77 -15.11 -14.21
CA ALA A 168 0.22 -14.30 -14.91
C ALA A 168 1.63 -14.95 -14.92
N GLU A 169 1.76 -16.18 -14.42
CA GLU A 169 3.04 -16.92 -14.32
C GLU A 169 4.13 -16.11 -13.60
N ILE A 170 3.74 -15.43 -12.51
CA ILE A 170 4.66 -14.66 -11.67
C ILE A 170 4.94 -15.47 -10.40
N ASP A 171 6.18 -15.92 -10.25
CA ASP A 171 6.64 -16.67 -9.07
C ASP A 171 7.06 -15.71 -7.93
N LYS A 172 6.12 -14.87 -7.51
CA LYS A 172 6.29 -13.98 -6.36
C LYS A 172 5.04 -13.96 -5.50
N ARG A 173 5.23 -13.85 -4.19
CA ARG A 173 4.11 -13.65 -3.26
C ARG A 173 3.66 -12.19 -3.30
N LEU A 174 2.83 -11.85 -4.29
CA LEU A 174 2.32 -10.49 -4.46
C LEU A 174 1.42 -10.10 -3.28
N SER A 175 1.62 -8.89 -2.81
CA SER A 175 0.72 -8.20 -1.88
C SER A 175 0.42 -6.80 -2.40
N PHE A 176 -0.69 -6.19 -1.98
CA PHE A 176 -1.06 -4.86 -2.46
C PHE A 176 0.01 -3.80 -2.18
N HIS A 177 0.78 -3.99 -1.11
CA HIS A 177 1.87 -3.06 -0.76
C HIS A 177 3.02 -3.02 -1.80
N MET A 178 3.15 -4.05 -2.64
CA MET A 178 4.18 -4.12 -3.69
C MET A 178 3.86 -3.27 -4.93
N ALA A 179 2.66 -2.70 -5.00
CA ALA A 179 2.29 -1.71 -6.02
C ALA A 179 3.07 -0.38 -5.90
N ARG A 180 3.86 -0.23 -4.82
CA ARG A 180 4.48 1.04 -4.47
C ARG A 180 5.96 0.89 -4.12
#